data_7d5f8250208695a8da681c033562e70e
#
_entry.id   7d5f8250208695a8da681c033562e70e
#
_cell.length_a   1.000
_cell.length_b   1.000
_cell.length_c   1.000
_cell.angle_alpha   90.00
_cell.angle_beta   90.00
_cell.angle_gamma   90.00
#
_symmetry.space_group_name_H-M   'P 1'
#
loop_
_entity.id
_entity.type
_entity.pdbx_description
1 polymer ?
#
loop_
_entity_poly.entity_id
_entity_poly.type
_entity_poly.pdbx_seq_one_letter_code
_entity_poly.pdbx_strand_id
1 'polypeptide(L)'
;KKLNAWETCIYYCDKLAEEGYDLEADDAFNFSTHNETSKENIFTIPMDKNIYTNQFHYLFRSYHYTHGGALGWGSENGTCATITTMKANRYGEADEDTRCKKNFVAGVVKVDGKELLMDNGKPLEYQPFEVAQNLTNSKYIKTAGARMAKYEVDRTSYMDGKLQSNDIVLFRYADVLLMKAEAKVRLGENGDVELNKIRARVGMPNRKATLANILEERLLELVWEGWRRQDLIRFGKFTAAYDLRTPLQGEESGYTTVFPIPQKCIDLNKKLVQNKGYKG
;
A
#
# COMPACT_ATOMS: atom_id res chain seq x y z
N LYS A 1 -28.60 -22.70 9.03
CA LYS A 1 -28.74 -21.26 9.31
C LYS A 1 -28.10 -20.49 8.17
N LYS A 2 -28.75 -19.49 7.60
CA LYS A 2 -28.14 -18.61 6.60
C LYS A 2 -27.15 -17.68 7.32
N LEU A 3 -25.89 -17.73 6.93
CA LEU A 3 -24.85 -16.87 7.48
C LEU A 3 -25.08 -15.40 7.06
N ASN A 4 -24.78 -14.46 7.93
CA ASN A 4 -24.67 -13.05 7.57
C ASN A 4 -23.32 -12.78 6.86
N ALA A 5 -23.10 -11.55 6.41
CA ALA A 5 -21.88 -11.19 5.65
C ALA A 5 -20.59 -11.41 6.46
N TRP A 6 -20.60 -11.11 7.77
CA TRP A 6 -19.41 -11.27 8.62
C TRP A 6 -19.14 -12.73 8.98
N GLU A 7 -20.19 -13.50 9.31
CA GLU A 7 -20.07 -14.96 9.50
C GLU A 7 -19.58 -15.64 8.22
N THR A 8 -20.05 -15.21 7.06
CA THR A 8 -19.58 -15.70 5.76
C THR A 8 -18.12 -15.37 5.51
N CYS A 9 -17.67 -14.17 5.86
CA CYS A 9 -16.28 -13.77 5.78
C CYS A 9 -15.39 -14.69 6.64
N ILE A 10 -15.75 -14.91 7.91
CA ILE A 10 -15.01 -15.81 8.80
C ILE A 10 -14.93 -17.23 8.20
N TYR A 11 -16.06 -17.75 7.72
CA TYR A 11 -16.12 -19.08 7.12
C TYR A 11 -15.13 -19.26 5.96
N TYR A 12 -15.05 -18.29 5.02
CA TYR A 12 -14.11 -18.39 3.91
C TYR A 12 -12.65 -18.12 4.33
N CYS A 13 -12.42 -17.28 5.35
CA CYS A 13 -11.08 -17.13 5.92
C CYS A 13 -10.57 -18.45 6.52
N ASP A 14 -11.44 -19.21 7.19
CA ASP A 14 -11.10 -20.52 7.76
C ASP A 14 -10.83 -21.54 6.64
N LYS A 15 -11.59 -21.52 5.56
CA LYS A 15 -11.33 -22.39 4.39
C LYS A 15 -9.94 -22.14 3.78
N LEU A 16 -9.51 -20.89 3.67
CA LEU A 16 -8.16 -20.58 3.18
C LEU A 16 -7.07 -21.11 4.11
N ALA A 17 -7.30 -21.08 5.43
CA ALA A 17 -6.39 -21.70 6.40
C ALA A 17 -6.33 -23.24 6.24
N GLU A 18 -7.49 -23.90 6.00
CA GLU A 18 -7.58 -25.33 5.74
C GLU A 18 -6.85 -25.74 4.44
N GLU A 19 -6.81 -24.87 3.41
CA GLU A 19 -6.06 -25.08 2.17
C GLU A 19 -4.54 -24.90 2.34
N GLY A 20 -4.05 -24.55 3.52
CA GLY A 20 -2.65 -24.50 3.86
C GLY A 20 -1.96 -23.15 3.67
N TYR A 21 -2.72 -22.07 3.37
CA TYR A 21 -2.16 -20.72 3.36
C TYR A 21 -1.73 -20.29 4.77
N ASP A 22 -0.55 -19.70 4.87
CA ASP A 22 -0.02 -19.17 6.13
C ASP A 22 0.88 -17.96 5.87
N LEU A 23 1.20 -17.21 6.93
CA LEU A 23 2.15 -16.10 6.85
C LEU A 23 3.56 -16.59 6.51
N GLU A 24 4.25 -15.85 5.64
CA GLU A 24 5.69 -15.98 5.51
C GLU A 24 6.39 -15.52 6.80
N ALA A 25 7.50 -16.15 7.15
CA ALA A 25 8.28 -15.76 8.32
C ALA A 25 8.87 -14.35 8.18
N ASP A 26 9.32 -14.00 6.97
CA ASP A 26 9.69 -12.64 6.58
C ASP A 26 8.66 -12.10 5.58
N ASP A 27 7.96 -11.05 5.98
CA ASP A 27 6.96 -10.38 5.14
C ASP A 27 7.54 -9.82 3.83
N ALA A 28 8.84 -9.50 3.79
CA ALA A 28 9.51 -9.02 2.60
C ALA A 28 9.57 -10.08 1.47
N PHE A 29 9.55 -11.38 1.83
CA PHE A 29 9.58 -12.45 0.84
C PHE A 29 8.37 -12.42 -0.12
N ASN A 30 7.21 -11.96 0.37
CA ASN A 30 6.01 -11.80 -0.46
C ASN A 30 6.21 -10.85 -1.65
N PHE A 31 7.22 -10.01 -1.61
CA PHE A 31 7.51 -8.94 -2.58
C PHE A 31 8.89 -9.10 -3.23
N SER A 32 9.55 -10.22 -3.01
CA SER A 32 10.87 -10.52 -3.57
C SER A 32 10.79 -10.80 -5.08
N THR A 33 11.94 -10.90 -5.73
CA THR A 33 12.05 -11.29 -7.14
C THR A 33 11.75 -12.76 -7.40
N HIS A 34 11.46 -13.53 -6.35
CA HIS A 34 11.11 -14.96 -6.36
C HIS A 34 9.84 -15.22 -5.54
N ASN A 35 8.93 -14.26 -5.51
CA ASN A 35 7.72 -14.32 -4.69
C ASN A 35 6.63 -15.25 -5.25
N GLU A 36 6.81 -15.82 -6.43
CA GLU A 36 5.97 -16.88 -7.00
C GLU A 36 5.89 -18.14 -6.14
N THR A 37 6.87 -18.33 -5.23
CA THR A 37 6.91 -19.49 -4.31
C THR A 37 6.38 -19.16 -2.91
N SER A 38 5.88 -17.94 -2.68
CA SER A 38 5.33 -17.56 -1.38
C SER A 38 4.07 -18.35 -1.02
N LYS A 39 4.07 -18.97 0.16
CA LYS A 39 2.89 -19.64 0.73
C LYS A 39 1.82 -18.68 1.27
N GLU A 40 2.16 -17.41 1.39
CA GLU A 40 1.25 -16.36 1.84
C GLU A 40 0.48 -15.74 0.67
N ASN A 41 1.09 -15.65 -0.53
CA ASN A 41 0.48 -15.08 -1.72
C ASN A 41 -0.62 -16.01 -2.25
N ILE A 42 -1.87 -15.52 -2.28
CA ILE A 42 -3.04 -16.30 -2.71
C ILE A 42 -3.31 -16.07 -4.19
N PHE A 43 -3.17 -14.82 -4.63
CA PHE A 43 -3.38 -14.45 -6.02
C PHE A 43 -2.44 -13.32 -6.41
N THR A 44 -1.65 -13.58 -7.44
CA THR A 44 -0.70 -12.63 -8.00
C THR A 44 -0.96 -12.44 -9.49
N ILE A 45 -0.48 -11.33 -10.04
CA ILE A 45 -0.30 -11.20 -11.49
C ILE A 45 1.13 -11.64 -11.75
N PRO A 46 1.34 -12.77 -12.47
CA PRO A 46 2.67 -13.27 -12.72
C PRO A 46 3.47 -12.30 -13.58
N MET A 47 4.70 -12.08 -13.18
CA MET A 47 5.66 -11.22 -13.86
C MET A 47 6.92 -12.01 -14.19
N ASP A 48 7.37 -11.92 -15.43
CA ASP A 48 8.64 -12.44 -15.87
C ASP A 48 9.23 -11.49 -16.91
N LYS A 49 10.36 -10.89 -16.60
CA LYS A 49 10.99 -9.89 -17.46
C LYS A 49 11.38 -10.38 -18.85
N ASN A 50 11.46 -11.72 -19.07
CA ASN A 50 11.82 -12.34 -20.35
C ASN A 50 10.61 -12.75 -21.17
N ILE A 51 9.49 -13.06 -20.51
CA ILE A 51 8.31 -13.70 -21.13
C ILE A 51 7.13 -12.74 -21.18
N TYR A 52 6.86 -12.00 -20.10
CA TYR A 52 5.72 -11.13 -20.00
C TYR A 52 6.11 -9.67 -20.24
N THR A 53 5.45 -9.06 -21.20
CA THR A 53 5.72 -7.66 -21.57
C THR A 53 5.04 -6.62 -20.66
N ASN A 54 4.38 -7.04 -19.60
CA ASN A 54 3.75 -6.15 -18.63
C ASN A 54 4.80 -5.33 -17.90
N GLN A 55 4.50 -4.06 -17.73
CA GLN A 55 5.41 -3.13 -17.07
C GLN A 55 4.87 -2.79 -15.69
N PHE A 56 5.66 -3.11 -14.67
CA PHE A 56 5.33 -2.79 -13.30
C PHE A 56 6.19 -1.63 -12.80
N HIS A 57 5.56 -0.48 -12.56
CA HIS A 57 6.24 0.79 -12.39
C HIS A 57 6.33 1.32 -10.95
N TYR A 58 6.08 0.51 -9.92
CA TYR A 58 5.97 1.05 -8.56
C TYR A 58 7.24 1.77 -8.08
N LEU A 59 8.37 1.09 -8.07
CA LEU A 59 9.64 1.69 -7.62
C LEU A 59 10.10 2.78 -8.58
N PHE A 60 10.00 2.52 -9.88
CA PHE A 60 10.31 3.44 -10.95
C PHE A 60 9.56 4.78 -10.80
N ARG A 61 8.27 4.74 -10.47
CA ARG A 61 7.47 5.96 -10.28
C ARG A 61 7.76 6.70 -8.99
N SER A 62 8.28 6.01 -7.98
CA SER A 62 8.51 6.57 -6.65
C SER A 62 9.87 7.25 -6.52
N TYR A 63 10.93 6.67 -7.06
CA TYR A 63 12.29 7.12 -6.79
C TYR A 63 12.67 8.41 -7.52
N HIS A 64 13.54 9.20 -6.87
CA HIS A 64 14.21 10.32 -7.50
C HIS A 64 15.14 9.84 -8.63
N TYR A 65 15.37 10.66 -9.64
CA TYR A 65 16.21 10.33 -10.81
C TYR A 65 17.59 9.81 -10.44
N THR A 66 18.28 10.46 -9.49
CA THR A 66 19.58 10.03 -8.97
C THR A 66 19.48 8.65 -8.30
N HIS A 67 18.39 8.38 -7.56
CA HIS A 67 18.19 7.10 -6.89
C HIS A 67 17.98 5.98 -7.92
N GLY A 68 17.08 6.17 -8.87
CA GLY A 68 16.86 5.21 -9.95
C GLY A 68 18.11 4.99 -10.78
N GLY A 69 18.82 6.07 -11.14
CA GLY A 69 20.08 5.96 -11.89
C GLY A 69 21.16 5.14 -11.19
N ALA A 70 21.28 5.26 -9.86
CA ALA A 70 22.21 4.43 -9.08
C ALA A 70 21.82 2.94 -9.06
N LEU A 71 20.54 2.62 -9.34
CA LEU A 71 20.04 1.26 -9.50
C LEU A 71 20.08 0.75 -10.94
N GLY A 72 20.54 1.57 -11.88
CA GLY A 72 20.54 1.27 -13.31
C GLY A 72 19.19 1.50 -14.00
N TRP A 73 18.29 2.31 -13.39
CA TRP A 73 16.96 2.58 -13.92
C TRP A 73 16.76 4.05 -14.30
N GLY A 74 15.83 4.30 -15.22
CA GLY A 74 15.11 5.57 -15.23
C GLY A 74 14.14 5.64 -14.03
N SER A 75 13.72 6.83 -13.60
CA SER A 75 12.69 7.02 -12.60
C SER A 75 11.93 8.33 -12.79
N GLU A 76 10.73 8.43 -12.20
CA GLU A 76 9.81 9.55 -12.45
C GLU A 76 9.69 10.53 -11.28
N ASN A 77 10.26 10.24 -10.12
CA ASN A 77 10.20 11.05 -8.91
C ASN A 77 8.74 11.44 -8.54
N GLY A 78 7.84 10.50 -8.60
CA GLY A 78 6.40 10.74 -8.48
C GLY A 78 5.84 10.44 -7.08
N THR A 79 5.28 9.26 -6.88
CA THR A 79 4.53 8.90 -5.68
C THR A 79 5.37 8.84 -4.41
N CYS A 80 4.81 9.30 -3.30
CA CYS A 80 5.41 9.18 -1.97
C CYS A 80 4.35 8.84 -0.92
N ALA A 81 4.80 8.45 0.28
CA ALA A 81 3.93 8.20 1.42
C ALA A 81 3.26 9.49 1.90
N THR A 82 2.05 9.38 2.45
CA THR A 82 1.37 10.48 3.13
C THR A 82 1.96 10.69 4.53
N ILE A 83 1.77 11.89 5.09
CA ILE A 83 2.18 12.21 6.46
C ILE A 83 1.51 11.27 7.47
N THR A 84 0.22 10.98 7.33
CA THR A 84 -0.52 10.02 8.17
C THR A 84 0.14 8.64 8.17
N THR A 85 0.59 8.17 7.02
CA THR A 85 1.27 6.88 6.90
C THR A 85 2.58 6.85 7.68
N MET A 86 3.40 7.91 7.57
CA MET A 86 4.67 7.98 8.30
C MET A 86 4.47 8.13 9.81
N LYS A 87 3.44 8.89 10.24
CA LYS A 87 3.05 8.98 11.66
C LYS A 87 2.54 7.65 12.21
N ALA A 88 1.73 6.90 11.45
CA ALA A 88 1.26 5.57 11.86
C ALA A 88 2.42 4.57 12.04
N ASN A 89 3.45 4.68 11.20
CA ASN A 89 4.70 3.92 11.35
C ASN A 89 5.60 4.43 12.49
N ARG A 90 5.27 5.57 13.13
CA ARG A 90 6.08 6.21 14.16
C ARG A 90 7.53 6.46 13.70
N TYR A 91 7.68 6.87 12.44
CA TYR A 91 8.97 7.10 11.80
C TYR A 91 9.87 8.03 12.63
N GLY A 92 11.07 7.54 12.96
CA GLY A 92 12.07 8.26 13.75
C GLY A 92 11.85 8.23 15.28
N GLU A 93 10.81 7.54 15.76
CA GLU A 93 10.55 7.36 17.19
C GLU A 93 11.20 6.06 17.71
N ALA A 94 11.35 5.95 19.04
CA ALA A 94 12.01 4.79 19.67
C ALA A 94 11.26 3.47 19.46
N ASP A 95 9.95 3.53 19.22
CA ASP A 95 9.07 2.40 18.95
C ASP A 95 8.53 2.41 17.51
N GLU A 96 9.37 2.88 16.56
CA GLU A 96 9.09 2.81 15.13
C GLU A 96 8.66 1.40 14.72
N ASP A 97 7.60 1.30 13.90
CA ASP A 97 7.16 0.01 13.36
C ASP A 97 8.26 -0.60 12.49
N THR A 98 8.60 -1.85 12.75
CA THR A 98 9.72 -2.53 12.09
C THR A 98 9.55 -2.64 10.57
N ARG A 99 8.29 -2.60 10.08
CA ARG A 99 7.96 -2.59 8.65
C ARG A 99 8.29 -1.26 7.97
N CYS A 100 8.48 -0.18 8.74
CA CYS A 100 8.77 1.14 8.17
C CYS A 100 9.99 1.10 7.26
N LYS A 101 11.09 0.52 7.74
CA LYS A 101 12.36 0.41 6.98
C LYS A 101 12.31 -0.55 5.80
N LYS A 102 11.36 -1.50 5.81
CA LYS A 102 11.12 -2.41 4.68
C LYS A 102 10.25 -1.77 3.60
N ASN A 103 9.25 -0.99 4.02
CA ASN A 103 8.24 -0.43 3.13
C ASN A 103 8.60 0.94 2.55
N PHE A 104 9.57 1.65 3.18
CA PHE A 104 9.88 3.03 2.81
C PHE A 104 11.38 3.32 2.80
N VAL A 105 11.80 4.16 1.84
CA VAL A 105 13.06 4.87 1.88
C VAL A 105 12.79 6.30 2.33
N ALA A 106 13.38 6.71 3.46
CA ALA A 106 13.27 8.06 4.03
C ALA A 106 14.63 8.50 4.59
N GLY A 107 14.83 9.81 4.73
CA GLY A 107 16.13 10.37 5.13
C GLY A 107 17.18 10.25 4.03
N VAL A 108 18.47 10.18 4.41
CA VAL A 108 19.59 10.10 3.50
C VAL A 108 19.60 8.77 2.74
N VAL A 109 19.60 8.86 1.42
CA VAL A 109 19.52 7.68 0.54
C VAL A 109 20.90 7.05 0.38
N LYS A 110 20.96 5.73 0.57
CA LYS A 110 22.14 4.93 0.34
C LYS A 110 21.85 3.79 -0.64
N VAL A 111 22.77 3.56 -1.57
CA VAL A 111 22.75 2.39 -2.47
C VAL A 111 24.09 1.69 -2.32
N ASP A 112 24.08 0.39 -2.07
CA ASP A 112 25.27 -0.43 -1.82
C ASP A 112 26.18 0.17 -0.71
N GLY A 113 25.55 0.72 0.35
CA GLY A 113 26.21 1.33 1.51
C GLY A 113 26.77 2.74 1.27
N LYS A 114 26.68 3.29 0.06
CA LYS A 114 27.19 4.63 -0.29
C LYS A 114 26.06 5.65 -0.35
N GLU A 115 26.29 6.81 0.25
CA GLU A 115 25.35 7.94 0.14
C GLU A 115 25.30 8.45 -1.31
N LEU A 116 24.08 8.70 -1.78
CA LEU A 116 23.87 9.30 -3.08
C LEU A 116 23.92 10.82 -2.98
N LEU A 117 24.66 11.43 -3.89
CA LEU A 117 24.73 12.88 -4.02
C LEU A 117 23.91 13.34 -5.22
N MET A 118 23.17 14.42 -5.03
CA MET A 118 22.52 15.15 -6.12
C MET A 118 23.55 15.96 -6.92
N ASP A 119 23.15 16.49 -8.08
CA ASP A 119 24.00 17.30 -8.97
C ASP A 119 24.66 18.50 -8.27
N ASN A 120 24.05 19.02 -7.22
CA ASN A 120 24.59 20.12 -6.41
C ASN A 120 25.58 19.69 -5.32
N GLY A 121 26.00 18.42 -5.32
CA GLY A 121 26.94 17.83 -4.37
C GLY A 121 26.38 17.55 -2.96
N LYS A 122 25.10 17.82 -2.72
CA LYS A 122 24.44 17.53 -1.43
C LYS A 122 23.87 16.10 -1.42
N PRO A 123 23.83 15.45 -0.24
CA PRO A 123 23.16 14.16 -0.11
C PRO A 123 21.70 14.21 -0.62
N LEU A 124 21.30 13.17 -1.35
CA LEU A 124 19.88 12.95 -1.63
C LEU A 124 19.21 12.48 -0.34
N GLU A 125 18.26 13.28 0.14
CA GLU A 125 17.57 13.02 1.40
C GLU A 125 16.07 13.17 1.19
N TYR A 126 15.30 12.09 1.38
CA TYR A 126 13.85 12.15 1.32
C TYR A 126 13.27 12.68 2.63
N GLN A 127 12.36 13.64 2.53
CA GLN A 127 11.77 14.37 3.64
C GLN A 127 10.36 13.85 3.95
N PRO A 128 10.20 12.87 4.87
CA PRO A 128 8.96 12.13 5.02
C PRO A 128 7.75 12.97 5.46
N PHE A 129 7.98 14.12 6.11
CA PHE A 129 6.92 15.00 6.61
C PHE A 129 6.72 16.28 5.78
N GLU A 130 7.53 16.51 4.76
CA GLU A 130 7.47 17.68 3.90
C GLU A 130 6.61 17.43 2.64
N VAL A 131 5.41 16.90 2.84
CA VAL A 131 4.49 16.55 1.77
C VAL A 131 3.42 17.64 1.63
N ALA A 132 3.19 18.09 0.39
CA ALA A 132 2.13 19.04 0.06
C ALA A 132 1.50 18.70 -1.29
N GLN A 133 0.23 19.09 -1.51
CA GLN A 133 -0.43 18.90 -2.81
C GLN A 133 0.20 19.77 -3.92
N ASN A 134 0.74 20.91 -3.57
CA ASN A 134 1.49 21.78 -4.48
C ASN A 134 2.86 22.09 -3.91
N LEU A 135 3.89 21.63 -4.59
CA LEU A 135 5.29 21.81 -4.22
C LEU A 135 6.03 22.83 -5.10
N THR A 136 5.34 23.58 -5.95
CA THR A 136 5.95 24.42 -7.00
C THR A 136 7.05 25.35 -6.48
N ASN A 137 6.92 25.91 -5.29
CA ASN A 137 7.91 26.80 -4.67
C ASN A 137 8.61 26.20 -3.46
N SER A 138 8.46 24.89 -3.24
CA SER A 138 9.10 24.22 -2.11
C SER A 138 10.56 23.90 -2.43
N LYS A 139 11.45 24.11 -1.43
CA LYS A 139 12.82 23.62 -1.49
C LYS A 139 12.89 22.09 -1.56
N TYR A 140 11.80 21.40 -1.20
CA TYR A 140 11.68 19.95 -1.23
C TYR A 140 10.94 19.41 -2.46
N ILE A 141 10.74 20.21 -3.50
CA ILE A 141 10.00 19.83 -4.72
C ILE A 141 10.41 18.46 -5.31
N LYS A 142 11.68 18.07 -5.15
CA LYS A 142 12.22 16.79 -5.67
C LYS A 142 12.39 15.72 -4.59
N THR A 143 12.33 16.09 -3.31
CA THR A 143 12.68 15.20 -2.20
C THR A 143 11.58 15.03 -1.16
N ALA A 144 10.42 15.62 -1.38
CA ALA A 144 9.26 15.51 -0.50
C ALA A 144 8.78 14.07 -0.36
N GLY A 145 8.46 13.66 0.85
CA GLY A 145 7.86 12.38 1.21
C GLY A 145 8.80 11.17 1.17
N ALA A 146 8.50 10.16 1.95
CA ALA A 146 9.17 8.87 1.90
C ALA A 146 8.78 8.10 0.63
N ARG A 147 9.72 7.33 0.08
CA ARG A 147 9.53 6.60 -1.17
C ARG A 147 9.19 5.13 -0.91
N MET A 148 8.48 4.52 -1.84
CA MET A 148 8.12 3.12 -1.79
C MET A 148 9.36 2.23 -1.85
N ALA A 149 9.43 1.23 -0.95
CA ALA A 149 10.50 0.22 -0.94
C ALA A 149 9.98 -1.21 -0.72
N LYS A 150 8.67 -1.41 -0.72
CA LYS A 150 8.06 -2.69 -0.35
C LYS A 150 8.46 -3.85 -1.26
N TYR A 151 8.50 -3.61 -2.57
CA TYR A 151 8.99 -4.58 -3.53
C TYR A 151 10.50 -4.56 -3.59
N GLU A 152 11.12 -5.75 -3.60
CA GLU A 152 12.55 -5.89 -3.83
C GLU A 152 12.95 -5.27 -5.17
N VAL A 153 14.10 -4.62 -5.18
CA VAL A 153 14.68 -4.06 -6.41
C VAL A 153 15.21 -5.18 -7.30
N ASP A 154 14.59 -5.45 -8.44
CA ASP A 154 15.18 -6.36 -9.44
C ASP A 154 16.34 -5.70 -10.15
N ARG A 155 17.57 -5.98 -9.68
CA ARG A 155 18.82 -5.48 -10.25
C ARG A 155 19.11 -6.00 -11.67
N THR A 156 18.34 -6.97 -12.10
CA THR A 156 18.48 -7.59 -13.44
C THR A 156 17.35 -7.19 -14.38
N SER A 157 16.54 -6.20 -13.96
CA SER A 157 15.40 -5.70 -14.73
C SER A 157 15.78 -5.07 -16.06
N TYR A 158 14.86 -5.08 -17.02
CA TYR A 158 15.03 -4.45 -18.33
C TYR A 158 14.20 -3.16 -18.45
N MET A 159 14.39 -2.43 -19.54
CA MET A 159 13.63 -1.25 -19.90
C MET A 159 13.54 -0.22 -18.76
N ASP A 160 14.70 0.20 -18.27
CA ASP A 160 14.81 1.17 -17.17
C ASP A 160 14.09 0.73 -15.89
N GLY A 161 14.15 -0.56 -15.54
CA GLY A 161 13.50 -1.13 -14.37
C GLY A 161 12.01 -1.45 -14.53
N LYS A 162 11.46 -1.33 -15.74
CA LYS A 162 10.04 -1.55 -16.01
C LYS A 162 9.66 -3.02 -16.14
N LEU A 163 10.58 -3.85 -16.62
CA LEU A 163 10.38 -5.28 -16.75
C LEU A 163 11.09 -6.01 -15.62
N GLN A 164 10.33 -6.43 -14.63
CA GLN A 164 10.80 -7.06 -13.39
C GLN A 164 10.25 -8.47 -13.27
N SER A 165 10.81 -9.27 -12.36
CA SER A 165 10.37 -10.63 -12.08
C SER A 165 9.54 -10.77 -10.80
N ASN A 166 9.33 -9.69 -10.05
CA ASN A 166 8.44 -9.73 -8.88
C ASN A 166 6.99 -9.83 -9.34
N ASP A 167 6.27 -10.87 -8.96
CA ASP A 167 4.83 -10.98 -9.17
C ASP A 167 4.10 -9.86 -8.42
N ILE A 168 3.07 -9.29 -9.05
CA ILE A 168 2.23 -8.26 -8.43
C ILE A 168 1.23 -8.94 -7.49
N VAL A 169 1.39 -8.72 -6.19
CA VAL A 169 0.53 -9.30 -5.16
C VAL A 169 -0.82 -8.59 -5.13
N LEU A 170 -1.91 -9.34 -5.33
CA LEU A 170 -3.28 -8.83 -5.22
C LEU A 170 -3.96 -9.30 -3.94
N PHE A 171 -3.83 -10.59 -3.59
CA PHE A 171 -4.38 -11.15 -2.36
C PHE A 171 -3.34 -12.00 -1.66
N ARG A 172 -3.19 -11.81 -0.36
CA ARG A 172 -2.31 -12.61 0.50
C ARG A 172 -2.92 -12.88 1.87
N TYR A 173 -2.42 -13.88 2.56
CA TYR A 173 -3.02 -14.40 3.77
C TYR A 173 -3.04 -13.40 4.94
N ALA A 174 -2.13 -12.43 4.99
CA ALA A 174 -2.20 -11.35 5.98
C ALA A 174 -3.48 -10.52 5.85
N ASP A 175 -3.94 -10.23 4.62
CA ASP A 175 -5.24 -9.56 4.41
C ASP A 175 -6.39 -10.43 4.91
N VAL A 176 -6.34 -11.75 4.66
CA VAL A 176 -7.33 -12.72 5.16
C VAL A 176 -7.45 -12.69 6.69
N LEU A 177 -6.31 -12.67 7.39
CA LEU A 177 -6.30 -12.57 8.86
C LEU A 177 -6.91 -11.25 9.35
N LEU A 178 -6.59 -10.13 8.71
CA LEU A 178 -7.15 -8.82 9.06
C LEU A 178 -8.64 -8.72 8.73
N MET A 179 -9.10 -9.32 7.63
CA MET A 179 -10.53 -9.44 7.32
C MET A 179 -11.26 -10.28 8.38
N LYS A 180 -10.67 -11.40 8.83
CA LYS A 180 -11.24 -12.24 9.88
C LYS A 180 -11.30 -11.51 11.22
N ALA A 181 -10.22 -10.81 11.61
CA ALA A 181 -10.21 -9.98 12.81
C ALA A 181 -11.31 -8.91 12.79
N GLU A 182 -11.47 -8.22 11.65
CA GLU A 182 -12.52 -7.23 11.46
C GLU A 182 -13.93 -7.84 11.58
N ALA A 183 -14.18 -8.97 10.90
CA ALA A 183 -15.45 -9.65 10.92
C ALA A 183 -15.85 -10.09 12.33
N LYS A 184 -14.91 -10.65 13.10
CA LYS A 184 -15.12 -11.01 14.51
C LYS A 184 -15.50 -9.80 15.35
N VAL A 185 -14.75 -8.70 15.26
CA VAL A 185 -15.02 -7.48 16.03
C VAL A 185 -16.40 -6.89 15.67
N ARG A 186 -16.79 -6.93 14.40
CA ARG A 186 -18.12 -6.47 13.96
C ARG A 186 -19.28 -7.36 14.45
N LEU A 187 -18.99 -8.61 14.78
CA LEU A 187 -19.94 -9.54 15.44
C LEU A 187 -19.93 -9.43 16.98
N GLY A 188 -19.06 -8.58 17.54
CA GLY A 188 -18.87 -8.48 19.00
C GLY A 188 -17.94 -9.57 19.57
N GLU A 189 -17.23 -10.28 18.72
CA GLU A 189 -16.28 -11.33 19.07
C GLU A 189 -14.86 -10.77 19.20
N ASN A 190 -13.94 -11.58 19.78
CA ASN A 190 -12.54 -11.22 19.95
C ASN A 190 -11.73 -11.56 18.68
N GLY A 191 -11.09 -10.55 18.08
CA GLY A 191 -10.20 -10.67 16.93
C GLY A 191 -8.70 -10.56 17.26
N ASP A 192 -8.34 -10.60 18.56
CA ASP A 192 -6.94 -10.35 19.00
C ASP A 192 -5.96 -11.40 18.45
N VAL A 193 -6.40 -12.64 18.28
CA VAL A 193 -5.54 -13.73 17.79
C VAL A 193 -5.08 -13.43 16.37
N GLU A 194 -5.99 -13.10 15.47
CA GLU A 194 -5.70 -12.82 14.07
C GLU A 194 -4.83 -11.56 13.93
N LEU A 195 -5.20 -10.48 14.62
CA LEU A 195 -4.45 -9.23 14.62
C LEU A 195 -3.02 -9.43 15.12
N ASN A 196 -2.86 -10.10 16.26
CA ASN A 196 -1.57 -10.25 16.91
C ASN A 196 -0.67 -11.32 16.25
N LYS A 197 -1.21 -12.24 15.45
CA LYS A 197 -0.41 -13.12 14.60
C LYS A 197 0.43 -12.30 13.59
N ILE A 198 -0.15 -11.26 12.98
CA ILE A 198 0.55 -10.36 12.07
C ILE A 198 1.60 -9.54 12.81
N ARG A 199 1.22 -8.95 13.94
CA ARG A 199 2.13 -8.12 14.74
C ARG A 199 3.33 -8.91 15.29
N ALA A 200 3.09 -10.12 15.75
CA ALA A 200 4.15 -11.03 16.24
C ALA A 200 5.17 -11.37 15.15
N ARG A 201 4.71 -11.60 13.89
CA ARG A 201 5.59 -11.86 12.75
C ARG A 201 6.65 -10.77 12.56
N VAL A 202 6.26 -9.51 12.76
CA VAL A 202 7.13 -8.34 12.58
C VAL A 202 7.72 -7.82 13.90
N GLY A 203 7.61 -8.58 14.98
CA GLY A 203 8.20 -8.23 16.27
C GLY A 203 7.54 -7.06 16.99
N MET A 204 6.32 -6.68 16.61
CA MET A 204 5.59 -5.60 17.24
C MET A 204 4.77 -6.09 18.43
N PRO A 205 4.63 -5.30 19.52
CA PRO A 205 3.88 -5.71 20.70
C PRO A 205 2.40 -5.93 20.38
N ASN A 206 1.77 -6.84 21.15
CA ASN A 206 0.34 -7.12 21.02
C ASN A 206 -0.51 -5.88 21.22
N ARG A 207 -1.65 -5.83 20.51
CA ARG A 207 -2.66 -4.78 20.66
C ARG A 207 -4.06 -5.41 20.62
N LYS A 208 -5.01 -4.72 21.27
CA LYS A 208 -6.43 -5.14 21.26
C LYS A 208 -7.02 -4.95 19.87
N ALA A 209 -7.75 -5.94 19.37
CA ALA A 209 -8.50 -5.82 18.13
C ALA A 209 -9.75 -4.94 18.35
N THR A 210 -9.64 -3.69 17.95
CA THR A 210 -10.75 -2.75 17.78
C THR A 210 -10.82 -2.35 16.32
N LEU A 211 -11.95 -1.87 15.84
CA LEU A 211 -12.06 -1.41 14.45
C LEU A 211 -11.01 -0.33 14.11
N ALA A 212 -10.71 0.57 15.05
CA ALA A 212 -9.67 1.59 14.84
C ALA A 212 -8.28 0.97 14.72
N ASN A 213 -7.92 0.05 15.60
CA ASN A 213 -6.62 -0.62 15.58
C ASN A 213 -6.45 -1.53 14.35
N ILE A 214 -7.52 -2.20 13.92
CA ILE A 214 -7.52 -3.01 12.70
C ILE A 214 -7.33 -2.12 11.46
N LEU A 215 -8.03 -0.99 11.37
CA LEU A 215 -7.88 -0.05 10.25
C LEU A 215 -6.45 0.51 10.16
N GLU A 216 -5.80 0.77 11.29
CA GLU A 216 -4.40 1.20 11.35
C GLU A 216 -3.46 0.05 10.98
N GLU A 217 -3.67 -1.16 11.52
CA GLU A 217 -2.86 -2.33 11.16
C GLU A 217 -2.94 -2.65 9.66
N ARG A 218 -4.13 -2.51 9.05
CA ARG A 218 -4.29 -2.63 7.60
C ARG A 218 -3.48 -1.57 6.83
N LEU A 219 -3.36 -0.34 7.36
CA LEU A 219 -2.48 0.67 6.77
C LEU A 219 -1.01 0.27 6.84
N LEU A 220 -0.54 -0.22 8.01
CA LEU A 220 0.84 -0.62 8.23
C LEU A 220 1.22 -1.85 7.39
N GLU A 221 0.33 -2.85 7.40
CA GLU A 221 0.56 -4.14 6.75
C GLU A 221 0.38 -4.09 5.23
N LEU A 222 -0.67 -3.44 4.73
CA LEU A 222 -1.10 -3.47 3.33
C LEU A 222 -0.74 -2.19 2.56
N VAL A 223 0.17 -1.37 3.09
CA VAL A 223 0.65 -0.18 2.38
C VAL A 223 1.24 -0.56 1.02
N TRP A 224 0.99 0.27 -0.01
CA TRP A 224 1.38 0.06 -1.39
C TRP A 224 0.69 -1.11 -2.13
N GLU A 225 -0.29 -1.81 -1.51
CA GLU A 225 -1.02 -2.92 -2.12
C GLU A 225 -2.41 -2.51 -2.68
N GLY A 226 -2.74 -1.22 -2.64
CA GLY A 226 -3.98 -0.68 -3.25
C GLY A 226 -5.24 -0.77 -2.38
N TRP A 227 -5.17 -1.29 -1.16
CA TRP A 227 -6.34 -1.56 -0.31
C TRP A 227 -6.90 -0.35 0.44
N ARG A 228 -6.10 0.70 0.68
CA ARG A 228 -6.46 1.78 1.61
C ARG A 228 -7.77 2.48 1.27
N ARG A 229 -8.07 2.72 -0.02
CA ARG A 229 -9.32 3.36 -0.44
C ARG A 229 -10.54 2.54 -0.01
N GLN A 230 -10.55 1.24 -0.29
CA GLN A 230 -11.63 0.33 0.08
C GLN A 230 -11.78 0.24 1.60
N ASP A 231 -10.70 0.20 2.33
CA ASP A 231 -10.70 0.19 3.79
C ASP A 231 -11.34 1.46 4.34
N LEU A 232 -10.93 2.63 3.87
CA LEU A 232 -11.50 3.90 4.32
C LEU A 232 -13.00 4.00 4.02
N ILE A 233 -13.45 3.50 2.87
CA ILE A 233 -14.88 3.45 2.51
C ILE A 233 -15.63 2.52 3.47
N ARG A 234 -15.16 1.28 3.65
CA ARG A 234 -15.80 0.27 4.51
C ARG A 234 -15.87 0.70 5.97
N PHE A 235 -14.87 1.42 6.46
CA PHE A 235 -14.83 1.96 7.82
C PHE A 235 -15.50 3.33 7.97
N GLY A 236 -16.10 3.88 6.90
CA GLY A 236 -16.78 5.18 6.92
C GLY A 236 -15.85 6.37 7.17
N LYS A 237 -14.59 6.28 6.72
CA LYS A 237 -13.56 7.30 6.90
C LYS A 237 -13.12 7.99 5.62
N PHE A 238 -13.59 7.54 4.45
CA PHE A 238 -13.09 8.01 3.16
C PHE A 238 -13.40 9.49 2.91
N THR A 239 -14.56 9.98 3.33
CA THR A 239 -15.01 11.37 3.13
C THR A 239 -14.56 12.33 4.22
N ALA A 240 -13.82 11.85 5.24
CA ALA A 240 -13.25 12.69 6.30
C ALA A 240 -12.05 13.50 5.80
N ALA A 241 -11.76 14.62 6.46
CA ALA A 241 -10.48 15.31 6.29
C ALA A 241 -9.34 14.46 6.89
N TYR A 242 -8.25 14.31 6.15
CA TYR A 242 -7.02 13.68 6.62
C TYR A 242 -5.82 14.19 5.83
N ASP A 243 -4.67 14.31 6.48
CA ASP A 243 -3.46 14.90 5.89
C ASP A 243 -3.75 16.21 5.15
N LEU A 244 -3.49 16.20 3.84
CA LEU A 244 -3.69 17.32 2.93
C LEU A 244 -5.04 17.25 2.19
N ARG A 245 -5.87 16.26 2.50
CA ARG A 245 -7.18 16.11 1.87
C ARG A 245 -8.22 16.97 2.57
N THR A 246 -8.79 17.87 1.80
CA THR A 246 -10.00 18.60 2.19
C THR A 246 -11.21 17.91 1.57
N PRO A 247 -12.28 17.62 2.33
CA PRO A 247 -13.51 17.08 1.77
C PRO A 247 -14.08 17.98 0.67
N LEU A 248 -14.64 17.39 -0.37
CA LEU A 248 -15.34 18.11 -1.42
C LEU A 248 -16.73 18.53 -0.94
N GLN A 249 -17.25 19.59 -1.55
CA GLN A 249 -18.62 20.04 -1.27
C GLN A 249 -19.65 18.91 -1.54
N GLY A 250 -20.50 18.63 -0.57
CA GLY A 250 -21.52 17.59 -0.65
C GLY A 250 -21.00 16.16 -0.51
N GLU A 251 -19.72 15.99 -0.20
CA GLU A 251 -19.07 14.68 -0.08
C GLU A 251 -19.55 13.87 1.14
N GLU A 252 -20.12 14.51 2.12
CA GLU A 252 -20.80 13.90 3.27
C GLU A 252 -21.93 12.95 2.84
N SER A 253 -22.47 13.14 1.64
CA SER A 253 -23.44 12.22 1.03
C SER A 253 -22.83 10.88 0.61
N GLY A 254 -21.50 10.76 0.62
CA GLY A 254 -20.75 9.57 0.20
C GLY A 254 -20.62 9.40 -1.32
N TYR A 255 -21.00 10.39 -2.15
CA TYR A 255 -21.00 10.21 -3.61
C TYR A 255 -19.60 9.84 -4.16
N THR A 256 -18.53 10.33 -3.57
CA THR A 256 -17.15 10.04 -3.99
C THR A 256 -16.68 8.62 -3.66
N THR A 257 -17.48 7.84 -2.94
CA THR A 257 -17.16 6.43 -2.66
C THR A 257 -17.28 5.55 -3.90
N VAL A 258 -18.02 6.00 -4.92
CA VAL A 258 -18.09 5.41 -6.26
C VAL A 258 -17.43 6.33 -7.28
N PHE A 259 -16.98 5.77 -8.40
CA PHE A 259 -16.44 6.59 -9.50
C PHE A 259 -17.57 7.11 -10.42
N PRO A 260 -17.40 8.27 -11.06
CA PRO A 260 -18.32 8.69 -12.10
C PRO A 260 -18.22 7.73 -13.31
N ILE A 261 -19.35 7.52 -13.99
CA ILE A 261 -19.34 6.87 -15.30
C ILE A 261 -18.68 7.84 -16.29
N PRO A 262 -17.63 7.41 -17.04
CA PRO A 262 -17.01 8.30 -18.01
C PRO A 262 -18.02 8.86 -19.01
N GLN A 263 -17.95 10.15 -19.30
CA GLN A 263 -18.89 10.82 -20.21
C GLN A 263 -19.01 10.13 -21.57
N LYS A 264 -17.87 9.68 -22.12
CA LYS A 264 -17.84 8.91 -23.37
C LYS A 264 -18.73 7.66 -23.32
N CYS A 265 -18.80 6.95 -22.18
CA CYS A 265 -19.67 5.78 -22.04
C CYS A 265 -21.15 6.18 -22.06
N ILE A 266 -21.52 7.28 -21.42
CA ILE A 266 -22.89 7.82 -21.43
C ILE A 266 -23.28 8.28 -22.84
N ASP A 267 -22.34 8.90 -23.53
CA ASP A 267 -22.59 9.38 -24.92
C ASP A 267 -22.83 8.23 -25.89
N LEU A 268 -22.13 7.13 -25.71
CA LEU A 268 -22.27 5.92 -26.54
C LEU A 268 -23.49 5.07 -26.15
N ASN A 269 -23.89 5.10 -24.89
CA ASN A 269 -25.04 4.33 -24.41
C ASN A 269 -25.99 5.21 -23.59
N LYS A 270 -27.00 5.75 -24.25
CA LYS A 270 -28.01 6.63 -23.63
C LYS A 270 -28.91 5.97 -22.56
N LYS A 271 -28.76 4.67 -22.33
CA LYS A 271 -29.42 3.97 -21.21
C LYS A 271 -28.63 4.07 -19.91
N LEU A 272 -27.37 4.51 -19.94
CA LEU A 272 -26.58 4.73 -18.75
C LEU A 272 -27.02 6.03 -18.08
N VAL A 273 -27.19 5.95 -16.76
CA VAL A 273 -27.50 7.08 -15.89
C VAL A 273 -26.29 7.31 -14.98
N GLN A 274 -25.83 8.55 -14.93
CA GLN A 274 -24.68 8.92 -14.09
C GLN A 274 -24.94 8.60 -12.62
N ASN A 275 -23.89 8.19 -11.89
CA ASN A 275 -23.96 7.98 -10.46
C ASN A 275 -24.36 9.26 -9.72
N LYS A 276 -25.21 9.07 -8.68
CA LYS A 276 -25.71 10.19 -7.88
C LYS A 276 -24.56 11.06 -7.34
N GLY A 277 -24.70 12.38 -7.43
CA GLY A 277 -23.70 13.35 -6.97
C GLY A 277 -22.73 13.82 -8.05
N TYR A 278 -22.68 13.14 -9.19
CA TYR A 278 -21.91 13.59 -10.38
C TYR A 278 -22.83 14.24 -11.41
N LYS A 279 -22.28 15.21 -12.12
CA LYS A 279 -22.99 15.83 -13.29
C LYS A 279 -22.87 14.89 -14.48
N GLY A 280 -23.96 14.66 -15.17
CA GLY A 280 -24.01 13.93 -16.43
C GLY A 280 -23.85 14.86 -17.63
#